data_134c95197db0dba51c4e985ad7820cf3
#
_entry.id   134c95197db0dba51c4e985ad7820cf3
#
_cell.length_a   1.000
_cell.length_b   1.000
_cell.length_c   1.000
_cell.angle_alpha   90.00
_cell.angle_beta   90.00
_cell.angle_gamma   90.00
#
_symmetry.space_group_name_H-M   'P 1'
#
loop_
_entity.id
_entity.type
_entity.pdbx_description
1 polymer ?
#
loop_
_entity_poly.entity_id
_entity_poly.type
_entity_poly.pdbx_seq_one_letter_code
_entity_poly.pdbx_strand_id
1 'polypeptide(L)'
;MKNTLRLGMALLWLFSSSGSMPYATCLFCCSAKRRALMAQAAASSVNKEMEMSMERLSTGKRINSAADDAAGVAIASRLTSEINGTNMAIRNAMDGQAMIDTAEGAHQEVESILQRMREIAVQASNNSNSDADRTALQSEVTALVAEIDRIANVSTWAGKGLIDQGRSFTFNVGSHGGGHNEIVATTTATTGAALGFSAGNSTVGVNGATMKEIGDNVLQIGGTPVVGGVYNFTLN
;
A
#
# COMPACT_ATOMS: atom_id res chain seq x y z
N MET A 1 -57.31 -35.28 -12.51
CA MET A 1 -57.86 -34.38 -11.47
C MET A 1 -59.25 -33.80 -11.80
N LYS A 2 -59.77 -33.84 -13.04
CA LYS A 2 -61.07 -33.30 -13.42
C LYS A 2 -62.28 -34.26 -13.16
N ASN A 3 -62.03 -35.56 -13.00
CA ASN A 3 -63.13 -36.56 -12.84
C ASN A 3 -63.57 -36.77 -11.39
N THR A 4 -62.75 -36.50 -10.41
CA THR A 4 -63.13 -36.62 -8.96
C THR A 4 -64.05 -35.52 -8.47
N LEU A 5 -63.99 -34.34 -9.14
CA LEU A 5 -64.88 -33.22 -8.78
C LEU A 5 -66.32 -33.43 -9.26
N ARG A 6 -66.53 -34.21 -10.39
CA ARG A 6 -67.88 -34.46 -10.92
C ARG A 6 -68.66 -35.50 -10.14
N LEU A 7 -67.99 -36.49 -9.53
CA LEU A 7 -68.65 -37.48 -8.69
C LEU A 7 -69.11 -36.89 -7.36
N GLY A 8 -68.34 -35.91 -6.81
CA GLY A 8 -68.75 -35.27 -5.57
C GLY A 8 -69.97 -34.37 -5.68
N MET A 9 -70.14 -33.73 -6.83
CA MET A 9 -71.33 -32.88 -7.09
C MET A 9 -72.60 -33.69 -7.38
N ALA A 10 -72.49 -34.89 -7.98
CA ALA A 10 -73.64 -35.74 -8.26
C ALA A 10 -74.19 -36.38 -6.99
N LEU A 11 -73.38 -36.69 -6.00
CA LEU A 11 -73.80 -37.20 -4.70
C LEU A 11 -74.42 -36.11 -3.79
N LEU A 12 -74.08 -34.85 -4.01
CA LEU A 12 -74.68 -33.75 -3.24
C LEU A 12 -76.11 -33.43 -3.68
N TRP A 13 -76.46 -33.74 -4.93
CA TRP A 13 -77.79 -33.47 -5.46
C TRP A 13 -78.87 -34.53 -5.09
N LEU A 14 -78.45 -35.75 -4.78
CA LEU A 14 -79.33 -36.83 -4.34
C LEU A 14 -79.76 -36.76 -2.86
N PHE A 15 -79.12 -35.93 -2.06
CA PHE A 15 -79.41 -35.80 -0.59
C PHE A 15 -80.18 -34.52 -0.21
N SER A 16 -80.69 -33.77 -1.19
CA SER A 16 -81.42 -32.51 -0.95
C SER A 16 -82.93 -32.67 -0.71
N SER A 17 -83.37 -33.88 -0.52
CA SER A 17 -84.87 -34.12 -0.34
C SER A 17 -85.31 -34.41 1.04
N SER A 18 -84.49 -34.37 2.07
CA SER A 18 -84.93 -34.46 3.47
C SER A 18 -84.25 -33.46 4.35
N GLY A 19 -85.05 -32.50 4.87
CA GLY A 19 -84.69 -31.27 5.55
C GLY A 19 -83.99 -31.40 6.92
N SER A 20 -82.96 -32.18 7.02
CA SER A 20 -82.04 -32.14 8.16
C SER A 20 -80.63 -32.32 7.66
N MET A 21 -79.93 -31.23 7.40
CA MET A 21 -78.46 -31.27 7.17
C MET A 21 -77.78 -31.82 8.40
N PRO A 22 -77.15 -32.99 8.35
CA PRO A 22 -76.44 -33.49 9.52
C PRO A 22 -75.18 -32.63 9.69
N TYR A 23 -75.07 -32.00 10.82
CA TYR A 23 -73.85 -31.24 11.26
C TYR A 23 -72.57 -32.04 11.07
N ALA A 24 -72.62 -33.36 10.94
CA ALA A 24 -71.53 -34.25 10.69
C ALA A 24 -70.79 -34.02 9.33
N THR A 25 -71.55 -33.65 8.26
CA THR A 25 -70.95 -33.40 6.92
C THR A 25 -70.16 -32.08 6.89
N CYS A 26 -70.65 -31.07 7.64
CA CYS A 26 -69.95 -29.79 7.77
C CYS A 26 -68.63 -29.91 8.57
N LEU A 27 -68.62 -30.71 9.64
CA LEU A 27 -67.45 -31.01 10.45
C LEU A 27 -66.38 -31.79 9.63
N PHE A 28 -66.81 -32.75 8.85
CA PHE A 28 -65.92 -33.58 8.00
C PHE A 28 -65.28 -32.74 6.86
N CYS A 29 -66.07 -31.88 6.23
CA CYS A 29 -65.59 -30.97 5.19
C CYS A 29 -64.59 -29.94 5.76
N CYS A 30 -64.86 -29.41 6.97
CA CYS A 30 -63.99 -28.49 7.67
C CYS A 30 -62.67 -29.17 8.12
N SER A 31 -62.71 -30.42 8.58
CA SER A 31 -61.51 -31.18 8.97
C SER A 31 -60.66 -31.58 7.78
N ALA A 32 -61.26 -31.94 6.63
CA ALA A 32 -60.57 -32.25 5.39
C ALA A 32 -59.86 -31.03 4.82
N LYS A 33 -60.55 -29.87 4.84
CA LYS A 33 -59.95 -28.59 4.39
C LYS A 33 -58.77 -28.17 5.28
N ARG A 34 -58.87 -28.34 6.58
CA ARG A 34 -57.77 -28.06 7.51
C ARG A 34 -56.56 -28.95 7.26
N ARG A 35 -56.74 -30.27 7.01
CA ARG A 35 -55.67 -31.20 6.68
C ARG A 35 -55.00 -30.87 5.32
N ALA A 36 -55.79 -30.48 4.31
CA ALA A 36 -55.28 -30.03 3.03
C ALA A 36 -54.43 -28.78 3.14
N LEU A 37 -54.88 -27.76 3.94
CA LEU A 37 -54.10 -26.56 4.21
C LEU A 37 -52.80 -26.84 4.98
N MET A 38 -52.83 -27.77 5.95
CA MET A 38 -51.63 -28.18 6.68
C MET A 38 -50.65 -28.92 5.76
N ALA A 39 -51.12 -29.80 4.87
CA ALA A 39 -50.30 -30.49 3.89
C ALA A 39 -49.66 -29.49 2.89
N GLN A 40 -50.45 -28.51 2.46
CA GLN A 40 -49.93 -27.43 1.58
C GLN A 40 -48.87 -26.56 2.28
N ALA A 41 -49.09 -26.20 3.51
CA ALA A 41 -48.14 -25.44 4.32
C ALA A 41 -46.84 -26.25 4.54
N ALA A 42 -46.95 -27.54 4.86
CA ALA A 42 -45.80 -28.44 5.01
C ALA A 42 -45.02 -28.60 3.68
N ALA A 43 -45.72 -28.78 2.56
CA ALA A 43 -45.06 -28.86 1.22
C ALA A 43 -44.35 -27.52 0.88
N SER A 44 -44.97 -26.40 1.21
CA SER A 44 -44.36 -25.07 0.98
C SER A 44 -43.10 -24.86 1.83
N SER A 45 -43.10 -25.31 3.12
CA SER A 45 -41.90 -25.22 3.96
C SER A 45 -40.74 -26.09 3.45
N VAL A 46 -41.04 -27.33 3.04
CA VAL A 46 -40.02 -28.25 2.48
C VAL A 46 -39.44 -27.71 1.18
N ASN A 47 -40.27 -27.15 0.28
CA ASN A 47 -39.77 -26.52 -0.95
C ASN A 47 -38.85 -25.35 -0.63
N LYS A 48 -39.18 -24.51 0.33
CA LYS A 48 -38.34 -23.38 0.74
C LYS A 48 -37.02 -23.83 1.35
N GLU A 49 -37.01 -24.89 2.18
CA GLU A 49 -35.79 -25.47 2.71
C GLU A 49 -34.92 -26.11 1.62
N MET A 50 -35.55 -26.73 0.62
CA MET A 50 -34.86 -27.28 -0.54
C MET A 50 -34.23 -26.17 -1.39
N GLU A 51 -34.94 -25.09 -1.68
CA GLU A 51 -34.42 -23.91 -2.36
C GLU A 51 -33.20 -23.33 -1.65
N MET A 52 -33.27 -23.12 -0.34
CA MET A 52 -32.14 -22.65 0.48
C MET A 52 -30.95 -23.63 0.43
N SER A 53 -31.20 -24.93 0.45
CA SER A 53 -30.14 -25.95 0.38
C SER A 53 -29.46 -25.96 -1.00
N MET A 54 -30.23 -25.82 -2.07
CA MET A 54 -29.72 -25.71 -3.43
C MET A 54 -28.92 -24.42 -3.63
N GLU A 55 -29.38 -23.31 -3.10
CA GLU A 55 -28.65 -22.03 -3.13
C GLU A 55 -27.32 -22.13 -2.41
N ARG A 56 -27.30 -22.70 -1.19
CA ARG A 56 -26.05 -22.94 -0.43
C ARG A 56 -25.07 -23.86 -1.15
N LEU A 57 -25.59 -24.91 -1.80
CA LEU A 57 -24.76 -25.84 -2.56
C LEU A 57 -24.16 -25.16 -3.80
N SER A 58 -24.96 -24.35 -4.48
CA SER A 58 -24.53 -23.62 -5.68
C SER A 58 -23.49 -22.55 -5.40
N THR A 59 -23.66 -21.79 -4.31
CA THR A 59 -22.78 -20.68 -3.93
C THR A 59 -21.60 -21.12 -3.08
N GLY A 60 -21.66 -22.30 -2.48
CA GLY A 60 -20.69 -22.80 -1.50
C GLY A 60 -20.67 -22.00 -0.19
N LYS A 61 -21.64 -21.11 0.03
CA LYS A 61 -21.74 -20.23 1.21
C LYS A 61 -22.95 -20.60 2.07
N ARG A 62 -22.76 -20.61 3.38
CA ARG A 62 -23.84 -20.84 4.34
C ARG A 62 -24.80 -19.66 4.45
N ILE A 63 -24.29 -18.45 4.36
CA ILE A 63 -25.02 -17.17 4.43
C ILE A 63 -24.89 -16.53 3.06
N ASN A 64 -25.99 -16.35 2.35
CA ASN A 64 -26.01 -15.83 1.00
C ASN A 64 -26.76 -14.50 0.89
N SER A 65 -27.73 -14.32 1.77
CA SER A 65 -28.56 -13.10 1.78
C SER A 65 -28.66 -12.52 3.20
N ALA A 66 -29.02 -11.24 3.27
CA ALA A 66 -29.30 -10.56 4.53
C ALA A 66 -30.53 -11.16 5.26
N ALA A 67 -31.38 -11.89 4.54
CA ALA A 67 -32.52 -12.60 5.11
C ALA A 67 -32.10 -13.83 5.93
N ASP A 68 -30.94 -14.44 5.61
CA ASP A 68 -30.43 -15.61 6.33
C ASP A 68 -29.81 -15.21 7.67
N ASP A 69 -28.97 -14.15 7.64
CA ASP A 69 -28.32 -13.60 8.83
C ASP A 69 -27.79 -12.19 8.54
N ALA A 70 -28.57 -11.17 8.90
CA ALA A 70 -28.20 -9.78 8.66
C ALA A 70 -26.93 -9.36 9.43
N ALA A 71 -26.74 -9.89 10.65
CA ALA A 71 -25.56 -9.60 11.45
C ALA A 71 -24.30 -10.24 10.86
N GLY A 72 -24.41 -11.51 10.45
CA GLY A 72 -23.32 -12.25 9.80
C GLY A 72 -22.87 -11.63 8.48
N VAL A 73 -23.80 -11.17 7.65
CA VAL A 73 -23.49 -10.46 6.40
C VAL A 73 -22.78 -9.15 6.68
N ALA A 74 -23.21 -8.36 7.64
CA ALA A 74 -22.57 -7.10 8.01
C ALA A 74 -21.13 -7.32 8.51
N ILE A 75 -20.92 -8.33 9.36
CA ILE A 75 -19.59 -8.71 9.86
C ILE A 75 -18.71 -9.21 8.72
N ALA A 76 -19.20 -10.10 7.86
CA ALA A 76 -18.45 -10.63 6.71
C ALA A 76 -18.06 -9.53 5.73
N SER A 77 -18.93 -8.56 5.44
CA SER A 77 -18.64 -7.41 4.61
C SER A 77 -17.53 -6.54 5.20
N ARG A 78 -17.61 -6.24 6.51
CA ARG A 78 -16.58 -5.48 7.21
C ARG A 78 -15.24 -6.20 7.20
N LEU A 79 -15.20 -7.50 7.52
CA LEU A 79 -13.97 -8.30 7.48
C LEU A 79 -13.39 -8.39 6.08
N THR A 80 -14.23 -8.53 5.06
CA THR A 80 -13.77 -8.52 3.65
C THR A 80 -13.12 -7.19 3.30
N SER A 81 -13.72 -6.07 3.70
CA SER A 81 -13.14 -4.75 3.51
C SER A 81 -11.79 -4.60 4.24
N GLU A 82 -11.70 -5.11 5.48
CA GLU A 82 -10.47 -5.09 6.28
C GLU A 82 -9.36 -5.94 5.67
N ILE A 83 -9.69 -7.15 5.17
CA ILE A 83 -8.76 -8.01 4.45
C ILE A 83 -8.25 -7.32 3.18
N ASN A 84 -9.13 -6.73 2.38
CA ASN A 84 -8.74 -6.01 1.19
C ASN A 84 -7.87 -4.80 1.51
N GLY A 85 -8.21 -4.05 2.57
CA GLY A 85 -7.41 -2.94 3.08
C GLY A 85 -6.01 -3.38 3.51
N THR A 86 -5.92 -4.48 4.26
CA THR A 86 -4.65 -5.06 4.72
C THR A 86 -3.80 -5.56 3.54
N ASN A 87 -4.41 -6.20 2.55
CA ASN A 87 -3.71 -6.63 1.33
C ASN A 87 -3.13 -5.43 0.56
N MET A 88 -3.85 -4.31 0.50
CA MET A 88 -3.32 -3.08 -0.09
C MET A 88 -2.22 -2.46 0.76
N ALA A 89 -2.34 -2.50 2.08
CA ALA A 89 -1.33 -2.03 3.01
C ALA A 89 0.00 -2.79 2.85
N ILE A 90 -0.05 -4.10 2.68
CA ILE A 90 1.13 -4.94 2.41
C ILE A 90 1.80 -4.50 1.09
N ARG A 91 1.04 -4.28 0.03
CA ARG A 91 1.59 -3.79 -1.25
C ARG A 91 2.24 -2.42 -1.09
N ASN A 92 1.58 -1.49 -0.41
CA ASN A 92 2.13 -0.17 -0.15
C ASN A 92 3.44 -0.23 0.65
N ALA A 93 3.54 -1.17 1.61
CA ALA A 93 4.76 -1.39 2.38
C ALA A 93 5.90 -1.93 1.48
N MET A 94 5.60 -2.87 0.58
CA MET A 94 6.56 -3.38 -0.40
C MET A 94 7.02 -2.31 -1.38
N ASP A 95 6.10 -1.45 -1.83
CA ASP A 95 6.43 -0.31 -2.69
C ASP A 95 7.33 0.69 -1.96
N GLY A 96 7.06 0.94 -0.67
CA GLY A 96 7.90 1.76 0.18
C GLY A 96 9.31 1.18 0.35
N GLN A 97 9.40 -0.12 0.58
CA GLN A 97 10.69 -0.81 0.67
C GLN A 97 11.48 -0.71 -0.64
N ALA A 98 10.86 -1.00 -1.78
CA ALA A 98 11.52 -0.91 -3.08
C ALA A 98 11.99 0.52 -3.42
N MET A 99 11.25 1.54 -2.96
CA MET A 99 11.68 2.93 -3.08
C MET A 99 12.94 3.20 -2.24
N ILE A 100 12.98 2.71 -1.00
CA ILE A 100 14.13 2.88 -0.10
C ILE A 100 15.35 2.15 -0.68
N ASP A 101 15.19 0.92 -1.15
CA ASP A 101 16.26 0.14 -1.77
C ASP A 101 16.86 0.87 -3.00
N THR A 102 16.00 1.55 -3.78
CA THR A 102 16.45 2.38 -4.92
C THR A 102 17.25 3.59 -4.45
N ALA A 103 16.79 4.26 -3.39
CA ALA A 103 17.51 5.40 -2.82
C ALA A 103 18.84 4.98 -2.20
N GLU A 104 18.89 3.84 -1.51
CA GLU A 104 20.10 3.26 -0.94
C GLU A 104 21.14 2.95 -2.02
N GLY A 105 20.71 2.34 -3.14
CA GLY A 105 21.62 2.09 -4.27
C GLY A 105 22.24 3.38 -4.82
N ALA A 106 21.43 4.45 -4.93
CA ALA A 106 21.96 5.75 -5.37
C ALA A 106 22.93 6.37 -4.34
N HIS A 107 22.65 6.20 -3.05
CA HIS A 107 23.57 6.69 -1.99
C HIS A 107 24.89 5.93 -1.98
N GLN A 108 24.90 4.61 -2.23
CA GLN A 108 26.14 3.82 -2.34
C GLN A 108 27.04 4.31 -3.48
N GLU A 109 26.46 4.66 -4.63
CA GLU A 109 27.23 5.24 -5.73
C GLU A 109 27.81 6.60 -5.35
N VAL A 110 27.03 7.47 -4.72
CA VAL A 110 27.51 8.78 -4.23
C VAL A 110 28.61 8.60 -3.20
N GLU A 111 28.48 7.65 -2.26
CA GLU A 111 29.52 7.34 -1.28
C GLU A 111 30.84 6.93 -1.97
N SER A 112 30.77 6.08 -2.97
CA SER A 112 31.95 5.66 -3.77
C SER A 112 32.65 6.86 -4.41
N ILE A 113 31.88 7.79 -4.98
CA ILE A 113 32.43 9.02 -5.58
C ILE A 113 33.06 9.91 -4.49
N LEU A 114 32.41 10.07 -3.35
CA LEU A 114 32.97 10.86 -2.22
C LEU A 114 34.26 10.26 -1.70
N GLN A 115 34.39 8.95 -1.62
CA GLN A 115 35.64 8.26 -1.27
C GLN A 115 36.73 8.58 -2.28
N ARG A 116 36.43 8.53 -3.58
CA ARG A 116 37.36 8.92 -4.63
C ARG A 116 37.80 10.40 -4.54
N MET A 117 36.83 11.29 -4.29
CA MET A 117 37.13 12.71 -4.07
C MET A 117 38.07 12.93 -2.87
N ARG A 118 37.88 12.16 -1.80
CA ARG A 118 38.77 12.19 -0.63
C ARG A 118 40.20 11.75 -0.99
N GLU A 119 40.36 10.69 -1.77
CA GLU A 119 41.69 10.26 -2.24
C GLU A 119 42.38 11.36 -3.04
N ILE A 120 41.64 12.02 -3.96
CA ILE A 120 42.18 13.13 -4.77
C ILE A 120 42.57 14.30 -3.87
N ALA A 121 41.75 14.62 -2.84
CA ALA A 121 42.05 15.69 -1.91
C ALA A 121 43.35 15.42 -1.11
N VAL A 122 43.54 14.19 -0.64
CA VAL A 122 44.78 13.76 0.04
C VAL A 122 45.97 13.85 -0.92
N GLN A 123 45.82 13.42 -2.16
CA GLN A 123 46.86 13.52 -3.18
C GLN A 123 47.22 14.99 -3.46
N ALA A 124 46.22 15.85 -3.62
CA ALA A 124 46.42 17.27 -3.91
C ALA A 124 47.12 18.03 -2.77
N SER A 125 46.95 17.57 -1.52
CA SER A 125 47.60 18.17 -0.35
C SER A 125 49.11 17.96 -0.30
N ASN A 126 49.65 17.06 -1.15
CA ASN A 126 51.07 16.83 -1.18
C ASN A 126 51.82 17.99 -1.90
N ASN A 127 52.84 18.52 -1.22
CA ASN A 127 53.68 19.60 -1.77
C ASN A 127 54.55 19.22 -2.97
N SER A 128 54.62 17.94 -3.31
CA SER A 128 55.34 17.49 -4.51
C SER A 128 54.58 17.76 -5.81
N ASN A 129 53.27 18.09 -5.73
CA ASN A 129 52.47 18.39 -6.91
C ASN A 129 52.72 19.82 -7.40
N SER A 130 52.87 19.93 -8.73
CA SER A 130 52.92 21.23 -9.41
C SER A 130 51.53 21.88 -9.51
N ASP A 131 51.48 23.16 -9.84
CA ASP A 131 50.18 23.85 -10.06
C ASP A 131 49.41 23.25 -11.25
N ALA A 132 50.09 22.72 -12.25
CA ALA A 132 49.48 22.03 -13.38
C ALA A 132 48.84 20.72 -12.94
N ASP A 133 49.50 19.94 -12.07
CA ASP A 133 48.98 18.69 -11.53
C ASP A 133 47.73 18.95 -10.68
N ARG A 134 47.76 19.97 -9.85
CA ARG A 134 46.61 20.37 -9.01
C ARG A 134 45.43 20.81 -9.88
N THR A 135 45.67 21.52 -10.99
CA THR A 135 44.62 21.91 -11.93
C THR A 135 43.98 20.70 -12.59
N ALA A 136 44.81 19.68 -12.94
CA ALA A 136 44.29 18.42 -13.45
C ALA A 136 43.43 17.67 -12.44
N LEU A 137 43.89 17.57 -11.17
CA LEU A 137 43.12 16.98 -10.09
C LEU A 137 41.80 17.75 -9.83
N GLN A 138 41.83 19.10 -9.95
CA GLN A 138 40.62 19.92 -9.82
C GLN A 138 39.59 19.62 -10.92
N SER A 139 40.05 19.39 -12.15
CA SER A 139 39.14 19.02 -13.25
C SER A 139 38.48 17.66 -13.01
N GLU A 140 39.20 16.70 -12.40
CA GLU A 140 38.64 15.41 -12.00
C GLU A 140 37.58 15.59 -10.90
N VAL A 141 37.85 16.39 -9.84
CA VAL A 141 36.87 16.68 -8.79
C VAL A 141 35.62 17.34 -9.36
N THR A 142 35.77 18.28 -10.28
CA THR A 142 34.62 18.95 -10.92
C THR A 142 33.77 17.96 -11.71
N ALA A 143 34.37 17.01 -12.40
CA ALA A 143 33.67 15.94 -13.11
C ALA A 143 32.94 15.00 -12.13
N LEU A 144 33.55 14.65 -10.99
CA LEU A 144 32.94 13.82 -9.96
C LEU A 144 31.74 14.53 -9.29
N VAL A 145 31.84 15.84 -9.04
CA VAL A 145 30.67 16.62 -8.53
C VAL A 145 29.53 16.64 -9.54
N ALA A 146 29.84 16.83 -10.83
CA ALA A 146 28.82 16.77 -11.88
C ALA A 146 28.16 15.37 -11.97
N GLU A 147 28.93 14.30 -11.69
CA GLU A 147 28.39 12.94 -11.64
C GLU A 147 27.49 12.72 -10.43
N ILE A 148 27.81 13.27 -9.26
CA ILE A 148 26.90 13.26 -8.08
C ILE A 148 25.59 13.96 -8.44
N ASP A 149 25.64 15.14 -9.06
CA ASP A 149 24.43 15.85 -9.48
C ASP A 149 23.62 15.04 -10.52
N ARG A 150 24.31 14.36 -11.44
CA ARG A 150 23.65 13.50 -12.40
C ARG A 150 22.94 12.34 -11.72
N ILE A 151 23.59 11.64 -10.78
CA ILE A 151 22.98 10.54 -10.00
C ILE A 151 21.76 11.05 -9.22
N ALA A 152 21.91 12.20 -8.56
CA ALA A 152 20.82 12.79 -7.79
C ALA A 152 19.58 13.10 -8.65
N ASN A 153 19.79 13.61 -9.85
CA ASN A 153 18.70 13.97 -10.76
C ASN A 153 18.07 12.77 -11.49
N VAL A 154 18.85 11.71 -11.75
CA VAL A 154 18.37 10.51 -12.45
C VAL A 154 17.66 9.55 -11.49
N SER A 155 18.04 9.55 -10.22
CA SER A 155 17.44 8.67 -9.19
C SER A 155 16.01 9.09 -8.88
N THR A 156 15.04 8.49 -9.62
CA THR A 156 13.62 8.81 -9.49
C THR A 156 12.78 7.58 -9.21
N TRP A 157 11.72 7.75 -8.44
CA TRP A 157 10.69 6.74 -8.19
C TRP A 157 9.32 7.28 -8.59
N ALA A 158 8.63 6.58 -9.48
CA ALA A 158 7.33 7.01 -10.02
C ALA A 158 7.32 8.48 -10.52
N GLY A 159 8.42 8.92 -11.14
CA GLY A 159 8.57 10.28 -11.66
C GLY A 159 8.89 11.34 -10.60
N LYS A 160 9.13 10.95 -9.35
CA LYS A 160 9.57 11.86 -8.26
C LYS A 160 11.03 11.59 -7.96
N GLY A 161 11.86 12.64 -7.88
CA GLY A 161 13.24 12.53 -7.44
C GLY A 161 13.32 12.04 -6.01
N LEU A 162 14.28 11.15 -5.74
CA LEU A 162 14.49 10.57 -4.41
C LEU A 162 15.50 11.37 -3.59
N ILE A 163 16.61 11.77 -4.22
CA ILE A 163 17.76 12.37 -3.56
C ILE A 163 18.17 13.73 -4.19
N ASP A 164 17.36 14.24 -5.11
CA ASP A 164 17.51 15.58 -5.72
C ASP A 164 17.20 16.70 -4.72
N GLN A 165 16.15 16.45 -3.90
CA GLN A 165 15.64 17.36 -2.88
C GLN A 165 15.20 16.56 -1.66
N GLY A 166 15.30 17.16 -0.47
CA GLY A 166 14.73 16.57 0.74
C GLY A 166 13.22 16.42 0.60
N ARG A 167 12.72 15.19 0.66
CA ARG A 167 11.30 14.88 0.53
C ARG A 167 10.86 13.90 1.60
N SER A 168 9.57 14.01 1.93
CA SER A 168 8.90 13.07 2.81
C SER A 168 7.88 12.26 2.00
N PHE A 169 7.99 10.95 2.04
CA PHE A 169 7.09 9.99 1.40
C PHE A 169 6.29 9.30 2.49
N THR A 170 4.97 9.33 2.37
CA THR A 170 4.06 8.71 3.34
C THR A 170 3.44 7.48 2.72
N PHE A 171 3.61 6.32 3.36
CA PHE A 171 3.03 5.05 2.94
C PHE A 171 1.99 4.63 3.95
N ASN A 172 0.75 4.40 3.48
CA ASN A 172 -0.31 3.88 4.33
C ASN A 172 -0.20 2.36 4.41
N VAL A 173 0.10 1.85 5.61
CA VAL A 173 0.30 0.41 5.90
C VAL A 173 -0.82 -0.17 6.76
N GLY A 174 -1.93 0.54 6.91
CA GLY A 174 -3.10 0.08 7.65
C GLY A 174 -4.32 -0.17 6.78
N SER A 175 -5.25 -0.97 7.28
CA SER A 175 -6.53 -1.23 6.64
C SER A 175 -7.46 -0.01 6.65
N HIS A 176 -7.19 0.96 7.53
CA HIS A 176 -7.95 2.21 7.68
C HIS A 176 -6.99 3.40 7.53
N GLY A 177 -7.40 4.43 6.80
CA GLY A 177 -6.67 5.69 6.74
C GLY A 177 -6.63 6.37 8.12
N GLY A 178 -5.47 6.90 8.50
CA GLY A 178 -5.29 7.64 9.76
C GLY A 178 -3.82 7.65 10.18
N GLY A 179 -3.37 8.71 10.81
CA GLY A 179 -1.96 8.99 11.11
C GLY A 179 -1.20 7.98 11.98
N HIS A 180 -1.87 6.92 12.47
CA HIS A 180 -1.22 5.83 13.20
C HIS A 180 -0.82 4.65 12.30
N ASN A 181 -1.27 4.64 11.06
CA ASN A 181 -1.04 3.56 10.10
C ASN A 181 -0.16 4.02 8.93
N GLU A 182 0.61 5.06 9.12
CA GLU A 182 1.46 5.65 8.10
C GLU A 182 2.92 5.46 8.46
N ILE A 183 3.72 4.98 7.50
CA ILE A 183 5.17 5.01 7.57
C ILE A 183 5.63 6.21 6.76
N VAL A 184 6.39 7.09 7.40
CA VAL A 184 6.98 8.25 6.75
C VAL A 184 8.46 7.97 6.51
N ALA A 185 8.86 7.88 5.24
CA ALA A 185 10.25 7.84 4.83
C ALA A 185 10.68 9.25 4.40
N THR A 186 11.70 9.78 5.03
CA THR A 186 12.25 11.09 4.67
C THR A 186 13.59 10.89 3.99
N THR A 187 13.74 11.43 2.77
CA THR A 187 15.00 11.46 2.05
C THR A 187 15.62 12.85 2.18
N THR A 188 16.94 12.90 2.23
CA THR A 188 17.71 14.15 2.23
C THR A 188 18.25 14.42 0.84
N ALA A 189 18.43 15.70 0.50
CA ALA A 189 19.10 16.07 -0.75
C ALA A 189 20.57 15.65 -0.71
N THR A 190 21.04 15.01 -1.77
CA THR A 190 22.43 14.56 -1.91
C THR A 190 23.05 15.12 -3.19
N THR A 191 22.63 16.32 -3.61
CA THR A 191 23.24 17.05 -4.72
C THR A 191 24.58 17.65 -4.29
N GLY A 192 25.48 17.92 -5.24
CA GLY A 192 26.75 18.59 -4.96
C GLY A 192 26.56 19.89 -4.19
N ALA A 193 25.52 20.68 -4.51
CA ALA A 193 25.18 21.90 -3.79
C ALA A 193 24.73 21.62 -2.33
N ALA A 194 23.95 20.57 -2.10
CA ALA A 194 23.50 20.18 -0.75
C ALA A 194 24.65 19.63 0.11
N LEU A 195 25.63 18.97 -0.52
CA LEU A 195 26.86 18.50 0.11
C LEU A 195 27.90 19.62 0.29
N GLY A 196 27.59 20.86 -0.12
CA GLY A 196 28.49 22.02 0.01
C GLY A 196 29.48 22.19 -1.13
N PHE A 197 29.42 21.39 -2.18
CA PHE A 197 30.22 21.55 -3.39
C PHE A 197 29.50 22.54 -4.32
N SER A 198 29.65 23.85 -4.08
CA SER A 198 29.14 24.87 -5.00
C SER A 198 30.13 25.11 -6.12
N ALA A 199 29.64 25.40 -7.34
CA ALA A 199 30.44 25.60 -8.55
C ALA A 199 31.51 26.72 -8.44
N GLY A 200 31.48 27.51 -7.37
CA GLY A 200 32.50 28.50 -7.05
C GLY A 200 33.42 28.14 -5.86
N ASN A 201 33.19 26.97 -5.23
CA ASN A 201 33.82 26.63 -3.97
C ASN A 201 34.51 25.27 -3.94
N SER A 202 34.41 24.47 -5.01
CA SER A 202 35.09 23.18 -5.14
C SER A 202 36.53 23.36 -5.66
N THR A 203 37.28 24.30 -5.05
CA THR A 203 38.69 24.47 -5.41
C THR A 203 39.55 23.59 -4.53
N VAL A 204 40.18 22.58 -5.10
CA VAL A 204 41.34 21.94 -4.49
C VAL A 204 42.45 22.98 -4.57
N GLY A 205 42.74 23.59 -3.45
CA GLY A 205 43.48 24.83 -3.34
C GLY A 205 44.79 24.86 -4.08
N VAL A 206 44.89 25.88 -4.91
CA VAL A 206 46.16 26.35 -5.43
C VAL A 206 46.50 27.64 -4.62
N ASN A 207 47.68 27.63 -4.03
CA ASN A 207 48.25 28.78 -3.29
C ASN A 207 47.32 29.50 -2.32
N GLY A 208 47.29 28.98 -1.11
CA GLY A 208 46.65 29.67 0.02
C GLY A 208 45.30 29.15 0.47
N ALA A 209 45.06 27.84 0.25
CA ALA A 209 43.83 27.24 0.66
C ALA A 209 43.60 27.26 2.18
N THR A 210 42.53 27.84 2.59
CA THR A 210 41.91 27.58 3.93
C THR A 210 40.83 26.57 3.77
N MET A 211 40.89 25.49 4.55
CA MET A 211 39.73 24.67 4.81
C MET A 211 38.81 25.40 5.76
N LYS A 212 37.61 25.71 5.37
CA LYS A 212 36.60 26.28 6.23
C LYS A 212 35.53 25.22 6.46
N GLU A 213 35.33 24.91 7.72
CA GLU A 213 34.22 24.12 8.18
C GLU A 213 32.93 24.93 8.01
N ILE A 214 31.98 24.44 7.22
CA ILE A 214 30.67 25.04 7.07
C ILE A 214 29.65 24.02 7.52
N GLY A 215 29.31 24.06 8.85
CA GLY A 215 28.36 23.13 9.45
C GLY A 215 28.92 21.74 9.67
N ASP A 216 28.17 20.94 10.40
CA ASP A 216 28.64 19.72 11.06
C ASP A 216 29.17 18.57 10.15
N ASN A 217 29.14 18.67 8.84
CA ASN A 217 29.56 17.60 7.93
C ASN A 217 30.12 18.03 6.56
N VAL A 218 30.53 19.26 6.38
CA VAL A 218 31.00 19.74 5.08
C VAL A 218 32.44 20.24 5.15
N LEU A 219 33.31 19.62 4.36
CA LEU A 219 34.69 20.02 4.17
C LEU A 219 34.78 21.03 3.02
N GLN A 220 35.00 22.30 3.31
CA GLN A 220 35.28 23.30 2.33
C GLN A 220 36.80 23.47 2.16
N ILE A 221 37.31 23.18 0.99
CA ILE A 221 38.73 23.37 0.64
C ILE A 221 38.87 24.67 -0.17
N GLY A 222 39.25 25.75 0.46
CA GLY A 222 39.49 27.02 -0.21
C GLY A 222 40.29 27.99 0.66
N GLY A 223 41.20 28.77 0.10
CA GLY A 223 42.00 29.79 0.77
C GLY A 223 43.47 29.45 1.07
N THR A 224 44.29 30.42 1.49
CA THR A 224 45.73 30.29 1.76
C THR A 224 46.04 29.37 2.93
N PRO A 225 47.01 28.42 2.83
CA PRO A 225 47.39 27.57 3.95
C PRO A 225 48.02 28.42 5.05
N VAL A 226 47.43 28.37 6.26
CA VAL A 226 48.06 28.91 7.46
C VAL A 226 48.92 27.81 8.06
N VAL A 227 50.21 28.07 8.15
CA VAL A 227 51.17 27.17 8.78
C VAL A 227 50.79 26.99 10.27
N GLY A 228 50.39 25.76 10.66
CA GLY A 228 50.06 25.41 12.05
C GLY A 228 48.60 25.13 12.36
N GLY A 229 47.71 25.09 11.36
CA GLY A 229 46.28 24.72 11.57
C GLY A 229 46.12 23.24 11.83
N VAL A 230 45.40 22.90 12.90
CA VAL A 230 44.97 21.52 13.19
C VAL A 230 43.64 21.27 12.46
N TYR A 231 43.59 20.29 11.59
CA TYR A 231 42.39 19.93 10.87
C TYR A 231 41.72 18.73 11.55
N ASN A 232 40.56 18.93 12.15
CA ASN A 232 39.77 17.85 12.73
C ASN A 232 38.69 17.42 11.76
N PHE A 233 38.74 16.17 11.34
CA PHE A 233 37.69 15.53 10.57
C PHE A 233 36.81 14.71 11.51
N THR A 234 35.54 15.07 11.64
CA THR A 234 34.57 14.26 12.34
C THR A 234 33.58 13.67 11.31
N LEU A 235 33.68 12.39 11.08
CA LEU A 235 32.69 11.62 10.33
C LEU A 235 31.74 11.02 11.36
N ASN A 236 30.47 11.40 11.33
CA ASN A 236 29.40 10.70 12.04
C ASN A 236 28.73 9.73 11.09
#